data_336c15fe53425af0a3d5e497f776da82
#
_entry.id   336c15fe53425af0a3d5e497f776da82
#
_cell.length_a   1.000
_cell.length_b   1.000
_cell.length_c   1.000
_cell.angle_alpha   90.00
_cell.angle_beta   90.00
_cell.angle_gamma   90.00
#
_symmetry.space_group_name_H-M   'P 1'
#
loop_
_entity.id
_entity.type
_entity.pdbx_description
1 polymer ?
#
loop_
_entity_poly.entity_id
_entity_poly.type
_entity_poly.pdbx_seq_one_letter_code
_entity_poly.pdbx_strand_id
1 'polypeptide(L)'
;LLFSSLLFSSAAQAASEDSGRSPYYVQADLAYAAERITHDYPKATGANNTSTVSDYFRNIRAHSIHPRVSVGYDFGDWRIAADYASYRKWNNNKYSVNTKEVRRNGGNSENLKTENQENGSFHAVSSLGLSAIYDFKLNDKFDKFKPYIGARVAYGHVKHQVHSVESKTTIVTTAPTGGAPKGGTILQGPTPKPPYHESNSISSLGLGVIAGVGFDITPKLTLDTGYRYHNWGRLKNTRFKTHEVSLGMRYRF
;
A
#
# COMPACT_ATOMS: atom_id res chain seq x y z
N LEU A 1 32.49 -9.00 8.33
CA LEU A 1 32.49 -7.73 9.10
C LEU A 1 33.69 -6.80 8.78
N LEU A 2 34.31 -6.89 7.58
CA LEU A 2 35.49 -6.08 7.21
C LEU A 2 35.40 -5.41 5.83
N PHE A 3 34.24 -5.37 5.19
CA PHE A 3 34.08 -4.76 3.84
C PHE A 3 33.36 -3.40 3.83
N SER A 4 32.88 -2.89 4.96
CA SER A 4 32.10 -1.65 5.01
C SER A 4 32.90 -0.38 5.32
N SER A 5 34.21 -0.47 5.62
CA SER A 5 34.98 0.71 5.99
C SER A 5 35.80 1.35 4.85
N LEU A 6 35.89 0.71 3.70
CA LEU A 6 36.76 1.17 2.60
C LEU A 6 36.04 2.01 1.52
N LEU A 7 34.72 1.99 1.46
CA LEU A 7 33.96 2.78 0.48
C LEU A 7 33.58 4.18 0.98
N PHE A 8 33.67 4.45 2.28
CA PHE A 8 33.34 5.76 2.84
C PHE A 8 34.53 6.72 2.89
N SER A 9 35.77 6.25 2.79
CA SER A 9 36.95 7.10 2.93
C SER A 9 37.37 7.82 1.65
N SER A 10 37.06 7.30 0.47
CA SER A 10 37.46 7.91 -0.80
C SER A 10 36.48 8.95 -1.33
N ALA A 11 35.21 8.94 -0.91
CA ALA A 11 34.22 9.94 -1.29
C ALA A 11 34.31 11.21 -0.42
N ALA A 12 34.92 11.14 0.74
CA ALA A 12 35.05 12.29 1.66
C ALA A 12 36.10 13.33 1.22
N GLN A 13 36.99 13.00 0.31
CA GLN A 13 38.08 13.91 -0.10
C GLN A 13 37.74 14.78 -1.30
N ALA A 14 36.70 14.48 -2.06
CA ALA A 14 36.35 15.27 -3.26
C ALA A 14 35.44 16.48 -2.99
N ALA A 15 34.93 16.65 -1.77
CA ALA A 15 33.94 17.69 -1.42
C ALA A 15 34.48 18.78 -0.46
N SER A 16 35.79 18.90 -0.30
CA SER A 16 36.33 19.75 0.78
C SER A 16 36.69 21.20 0.40
N GLU A 17 36.27 21.70 -0.76
CA GLU A 17 36.68 23.07 -1.16
C GLU A 17 35.61 24.15 -1.15
N ASP A 18 34.35 23.86 -0.77
CA ASP A 18 33.36 24.95 -0.66
C ASP A 18 32.53 24.87 0.62
N SER A 19 32.76 25.89 1.47
CA SER A 19 32.03 26.21 2.71
C SER A 19 31.99 25.10 3.77
N GLY A 20 32.45 25.37 4.97
CA GLY A 20 32.49 24.55 6.20
C GLY A 20 31.20 23.81 6.62
N ARG A 21 30.47 23.25 5.67
CA ARG A 21 29.27 22.44 5.82
C ARG A 21 29.59 20.99 5.52
N SER A 22 29.20 20.12 6.43
CA SER A 22 29.32 18.68 6.20
C SER A 22 28.40 18.26 5.04
N PRO A 23 28.86 17.41 4.12
CA PRO A 23 28.02 16.85 3.06
C PRO A 23 27.02 15.81 3.58
N TYR A 24 27.19 15.34 4.81
CA TYR A 24 26.29 14.35 5.41
C TYR A 24 25.04 15.01 6.00
N TYR A 25 23.92 14.33 5.85
CA TYR A 25 22.67 14.75 6.45
C TYR A 25 21.87 13.58 6.99
N VAL A 26 20.99 13.88 7.93
CA VAL A 26 19.94 12.98 8.41
C VAL A 26 18.59 13.63 8.13
N GLN A 27 17.57 12.83 7.86
CA GLN A 27 16.23 13.31 7.61
C GLN A 27 15.22 12.42 8.34
N ALA A 28 14.23 13.03 8.96
CA ALA A 28 13.11 12.34 9.57
C ALA A 28 11.81 12.87 8.95
N ASP A 29 10.98 11.97 8.46
CA ASP A 29 9.72 12.29 7.80
C ASP A 29 8.56 11.57 8.47
N LEU A 30 7.40 12.21 8.42
CA LEU A 30 6.11 11.57 8.61
C LEU A 30 5.45 11.46 7.23
N ALA A 31 5.18 10.23 6.81
CA ALA A 31 4.62 9.96 5.49
C ALA A 31 3.19 9.46 5.60
N TYR A 32 2.31 10.01 4.77
CA TYR A 32 0.97 9.50 4.51
C TYR A 32 0.99 8.70 3.23
N ALA A 33 0.73 7.41 3.33
CA ALA A 33 0.71 6.50 2.20
C ALA A 33 -0.72 6.15 1.80
N ALA A 34 -1.01 6.23 0.51
CA ALA A 34 -2.15 5.63 -0.14
C ALA A 34 -1.66 4.42 -0.94
N GLU A 35 -2.08 3.25 -0.53
CA GLU A 35 -1.68 2.01 -1.15
C GLU A 35 -2.78 1.48 -2.05
N ARG A 36 -2.41 0.99 -3.21
CA ARG A 36 -3.31 0.33 -4.14
C ARG A 36 -2.84 -1.08 -4.40
N ILE A 37 -3.69 -2.03 -4.04
CA ILE A 37 -3.49 -3.45 -4.26
C ILE A 37 -4.47 -3.90 -5.32
N THR A 38 -3.98 -4.46 -6.40
CA THR A 38 -4.81 -5.01 -7.47
C THR A 38 -4.56 -6.50 -7.55
N HIS A 39 -5.60 -7.30 -7.27
CA HIS A 39 -5.58 -8.75 -7.42
C HIS A 39 -6.16 -9.13 -8.78
N ASP A 40 -5.41 -9.88 -9.56
CA ASP A 40 -5.89 -10.50 -10.80
C ASP A 40 -6.45 -11.89 -10.46
N TYR A 41 -7.65 -11.96 -9.89
CA TYR A 41 -8.34 -13.24 -9.73
C TYR A 41 -8.85 -13.75 -11.08
N PRO A 42 -8.78 -15.07 -11.35
CA PRO A 42 -9.34 -15.63 -12.56
C PRO A 42 -10.84 -15.31 -12.62
N LYS A 43 -11.31 -14.85 -13.77
CA LYS A 43 -12.73 -14.66 -14.01
C LYS A 43 -13.43 -16.02 -13.94
N ALA A 44 -14.54 -16.10 -13.23
CA ALA A 44 -15.36 -17.31 -13.22
C ALA A 44 -15.85 -17.58 -14.65
N THR A 45 -15.39 -18.67 -15.24
CA THR A 45 -15.83 -19.16 -16.55
C THR A 45 -16.90 -20.21 -16.33
N GLY A 46 -18.15 -19.85 -16.55
CA GLY A 46 -19.28 -20.76 -16.46
C GLY A 46 -20.63 -20.06 -16.65
N ALA A 47 -21.63 -20.77 -17.14
CA ALA A 47 -22.96 -20.25 -17.42
C ALA A 47 -23.70 -19.69 -16.17
N ASN A 48 -23.26 -20.08 -14.97
CA ASN A 48 -23.76 -19.58 -13.69
C ASN A 48 -22.70 -18.68 -13.03
N ASN A 49 -22.44 -17.56 -13.60
CA ASN A 49 -21.43 -16.55 -13.26
C ASN A 49 -21.47 -16.10 -11.78
N THR A 50 -21.28 -17.04 -10.86
CA THR A 50 -21.21 -16.78 -9.42
C THR A 50 -19.76 -16.60 -9.05
N SER A 51 -19.21 -15.43 -9.35
CA SER A 51 -17.95 -15.00 -8.76
C SER A 51 -18.21 -14.73 -7.28
N THR A 52 -17.80 -15.65 -6.43
CA THR A 52 -17.84 -15.48 -4.97
C THR A 52 -16.80 -14.52 -4.43
N VAL A 53 -15.82 -14.16 -5.25
CA VAL A 53 -14.86 -13.11 -4.95
C VAL A 53 -15.42 -11.80 -5.46
N SER A 54 -15.94 -10.99 -4.55
CA SER A 54 -16.51 -9.68 -4.93
C SER A 54 -15.45 -8.82 -5.61
N ASP A 55 -15.85 -7.97 -6.56
CA ASP A 55 -15.00 -6.99 -7.26
C ASP A 55 -14.24 -6.05 -6.29
N TYR A 56 -14.65 -6.04 -5.03
CA TYR A 56 -13.99 -5.34 -3.94
C TYR A 56 -12.55 -5.80 -3.73
N PHE A 57 -12.27 -7.10 -3.83
CA PHE A 57 -10.92 -7.64 -3.65
C PHE A 57 -10.00 -7.42 -4.85
N ARG A 58 -10.55 -6.98 -5.98
CA ARG A 58 -9.73 -6.58 -7.13
C ARG A 58 -8.92 -5.32 -6.87
N ASN A 59 -9.46 -4.38 -6.13
CA ASN A 59 -8.83 -3.08 -5.90
C ASN A 59 -8.98 -2.68 -4.44
N ILE A 60 -8.06 -3.10 -3.60
CA ILE A 60 -8.00 -2.66 -2.22
C ILE A 60 -7.25 -1.33 -2.17
N ARG A 61 -7.88 -0.33 -1.57
CA ARG A 61 -7.23 0.95 -1.24
C ARG A 61 -7.11 1.03 0.25
N ALA A 62 -5.93 1.34 0.67
CA ALA A 62 -5.65 1.49 2.07
C ALA A 62 -4.78 2.75 2.31
N HIS A 63 -4.81 3.32 3.51
CA HIS A 63 -4.10 4.55 3.87
C HIS A 63 -3.38 4.39 5.19
N SER A 64 -2.13 4.83 5.31
CA SER A 64 -1.40 4.83 6.57
C SER A 64 -0.57 6.08 6.78
N ILE A 65 -0.28 6.33 8.04
CA ILE A 65 0.74 7.29 8.44
C ILE A 65 1.87 6.48 9.06
N HIS A 66 3.08 6.68 8.59
CA HIS A 66 4.25 5.97 9.07
C HIS A 66 5.49 6.88 9.14
N PRO A 67 6.37 6.65 10.12
CA PRO A 67 7.64 7.35 10.20
C PRO A 67 8.63 6.78 9.19
N ARG A 68 9.51 7.65 8.71
CA ARG A 68 10.66 7.33 7.87
C ARG A 68 11.88 8.07 8.39
N VAL A 69 13.00 7.40 8.37
CA VAL A 69 14.31 8.00 8.65
C VAL A 69 15.23 7.77 7.47
N SER A 70 16.05 8.76 7.15
CA SER A 70 17.00 8.70 6.05
C SER A 70 18.33 9.26 6.48
N VAL A 71 19.39 8.71 5.92
CA VAL A 71 20.74 9.26 5.99
C VAL A 71 21.24 9.45 4.57
N GLY A 72 21.96 10.52 4.32
CA GLY A 72 22.38 10.81 2.97
C GLY A 72 23.67 11.61 2.89
N TYR A 73 24.16 11.70 1.66
CA TYR A 73 25.31 12.46 1.25
C TYR A 73 24.92 13.41 0.12
N ASP A 74 25.31 14.66 0.26
CA ASP A 74 25.03 15.77 -0.65
C ASP A 74 26.30 16.11 -1.45
N PHE A 75 26.27 15.92 -2.76
CA PHE A 75 27.33 16.27 -3.70
C PHE A 75 27.16 17.68 -4.30
N GLY A 76 26.22 18.46 -3.80
CA GLY A 76 25.85 19.77 -4.33
C GLY A 76 24.57 19.73 -5.14
N ASP A 77 24.63 19.32 -6.40
CA ASP A 77 23.43 19.19 -7.26
C ASP A 77 22.77 17.81 -7.12
N TRP A 78 23.50 16.83 -6.62
CA TRP A 78 23.02 15.47 -6.45
C TRP A 78 23.12 15.02 -4.99
N ARG A 79 22.16 14.24 -4.57
CA ARG A 79 22.18 13.59 -3.26
C ARG A 79 21.95 12.10 -3.41
N ILE A 80 22.61 11.32 -2.58
CA ILE A 80 22.32 9.90 -2.39
C ILE A 80 21.77 9.74 -0.97
N ALA A 81 20.67 9.02 -0.82
CA ALA A 81 20.05 8.77 0.47
C ALA A 81 19.69 7.29 0.64
N ALA A 82 20.01 6.75 1.80
CA ALA A 82 19.44 5.49 2.26
C ALA A 82 18.32 5.79 3.25
N ASP A 83 17.16 5.15 3.08
CA ASP A 83 16.00 5.36 3.92
C ASP A 83 15.42 4.05 4.46
N TYR A 84 14.85 4.13 5.65
CA TYR A 84 14.09 3.07 6.30
C TYR A 84 12.71 3.58 6.68
N ALA A 85 11.68 2.85 6.32
CA ALA A 85 10.30 3.12 6.71
C ALA A 85 9.66 1.90 7.37
N SER A 86 8.93 2.13 8.45
CA SER A 86 8.16 1.10 9.16
C SER A 86 6.68 1.41 9.01
N TYR A 87 5.98 0.52 8.33
CA TYR A 87 4.56 0.72 8.01
C TYR A 87 3.66 0.16 9.11
N ARG A 88 2.52 0.80 9.30
CA ARG A 88 1.55 0.37 10.31
C ARG A 88 0.68 -0.76 9.78
N LYS A 89 0.41 -1.76 10.60
CA LYS A 89 -0.49 -2.87 10.26
C LYS A 89 -1.91 -2.37 10.00
N TRP A 90 -2.57 -2.91 8.98
CA TRP A 90 -3.93 -2.59 8.60
C TRP A 90 -4.83 -3.80 8.67
N ASN A 91 -6.00 -3.60 9.23
CA ASN A 91 -7.06 -4.59 9.24
C ASN A 91 -8.14 -4.12 8.28
N ASN A 92 -8.49 -4.96 7.33
CA ASN A 92 -9.58 -4.72 6.42
C ASN A 92 -10.63 -5.82 6.62
N ASN A 93 -11.71 -5.47 7.32
CA ASN A 93 -12.81 -6.38 7.59
C ASN A 93 -13.98 -6.01 6.69
N LYS A 94 -14.53 -6.99 5.98
CA LYS A 94 -15.68 -6.81 5.13
C LYS A 94 -16.72 -7.87 5.38
N TYR A 95 -17.96 -7.44 5.43
CA TYR A 95 -19.14 -8.27 5.41
C TYR A 95 -19.93 -7.99 4.15
N SER A 96 -20.30 -9.02 3.40
CA SER A 96 -21.13 -8.91 2.21
C SER A 96 -22.24 -9.94 2.23
N VAL A 97 -23.41 -9.51 1.80
CA VAL A 97 -24.59 -10.36 1.63
C VAL A 97 -25.01 -10.26 0.18
N ASN A 98 -25.13 -11.41 -0.46
CA ASN A 98 -25.65 -11.50 -1.83
C ASN A 98 -26.85 -12.45 -1.84
N THR A 99 -27.94 -12.04 -2.49
CA THR A 99 -29.13 -12.86 -2.65
C THR A 99 -29.40 -13.05 -4.13
N LYS A 100 -29.46 -14.31 -4.57
CA LYS A 100 -29.71 -14.66 -5.96
C LYS A 100 -30.94 -15.56 -6.05
N GLU A 101 -31.90 -15.20 -6.93
CA GLU A 101 -33.01 -16.11 -7.27
C GLU A 101 -32.48 -17.29 -8.07
N VAL A 102 -32.65 -18.49 -7.56
CA VAL A 102 -32.16 -19.73 -8.18
C VAL A 102 -33.24 -20.40 -8.97
N ARG A 103 -34.48 -20.36 -8.49
CA ARG A 103 -35.61 -21.04 -9.10
C ARG A 103 -36.91 -20.26 -8.88
N ARG A 104 -37.75 -20.21 -9.91
CA ARG A 104 -39.09 -19.65 -9.83
C ARG A 104 -40.11 -20.66 -10.36
N ASN A 105 -41.12 -20.99 -9.58
CA ASN A 105 -42.14 -21.94 -9.96
C ASN A 105 -43.49 -21.50 -9.38
N GLY A 106 -44.46 -21.21 -10.24
CA GLY A 106 -45.87 -20.99 -9.86
C GLY A 106 -46.10 -19.89 -8.82
N GLY A 107 -45.33 -18.79 -8.83
CA GLY A 107 -45.43 -17.72 -7.85
C GLY A 107 -44.52 -17.91 -6.61
N ASN A 108 -43.88 -19.07 -6.43
CA ASN A 108 -42.88 -19.30 -5.42
C ASN A 108 -41.51 -18.99 -5.98
N SER A 109 -40.67 -18.31 -5.21
CA SER A 109 -39.30 -18.04 -5.57
C SER A 109 -38.35 -18.67 -4.55
N GLU A 110 -37.34 -19.37 -5.05
CA GLU A 110 -36.23 -19.90 -4.25
C GLU A 110 -35.04 -18.98 -4.40
N ASN A 111 -34.58 -18.44 -3.28
CA ASN A 111 -33.49 -17.49 -3.22
C ASN A 111 -32.33 -18.08 -2.45
N LEU A 112 -31.14 -18.03 -3.02
CA LEU A 112 -29.90 -18.38 -2.36
C LEU A 112 -29.28 -17.12 -1.76
N LYS A 113 -29.27 -17.01 -0.43
CA LYS A 113 -28.57 -15.99 0.31
C LYS A 113 -27.14 -16.47 0.62
N THR A 114 -26.16 -15.75 0.14
CA THR A 114 -24.76 -15.99 0.45
C THR A 114 -24.26 -14.87 1.34
N GLU A 115 -23.81 -15.21 2.53
CA GLU A 115 -23.17 -14.29 3.46
C GLU A 115 -21.66 -14.59 3.46
N ASN A 116 -20.87 -13.58 3.25
CA ASN A 116 -19.42 -13.69 3.24
C ASN A 116 -18.82 -12.68 4.20
N GLN A 117 -18.11 -13.19 5.20
CA GLN A 117 -17.33 -12.38 6.13
C GLN A 117 -15.85 -12.63 5.84
N GLU A 118 -15.16 -11.58 5.49
CA GLU A 118 -13.75 -11.63 5.18
C GLU A 118 -12.98 -10.66 6.07
N ASN A 119 -12.03 -11.21 6.80
CA ASN A 119 -11.12 -10.47 7.65
C ASN A 119 -9.75 -10.55 7.00
N GLY A 120 -9.30 -9.44 6.43
CA GLY A 120 -7.99 -9.32 5.81
C GLY A 120 -7.08 -8.46 6.65
N SER A 121 -5.84 -8.84 6.80
CA SER A 121 -4.77 -7.96 7.21
C SER A 121 -3.73 -7.91 6.10
N PHE A 122 -3.50 -6.72 5.58
CA PHE A 122 -2.43 -6.45 4.65
C PHE A 122 -1.52 -5.40 5.29
N HIS A 123 -0.23 -5.64 5.30
CA HIS A 123 0.71 -4.62 5.73
C HIS A 123 2.06 -4.80 5.07
N ALA A 124 2.58 -3.71 4.54
CA ALA A 124 3.99 -3.56 4.35
C ALA A 124 4.60 -3.48 5.76
N VAL A 125 5.53 -4.36 6.07
CA VAL A 125 6.15 -4.39 7.41
C VAL A 125 7.21 -3.31 7.50
N SER A 126 8.08 -3.25 6.49
CA SER A 126 9.17 -2.30 6.41
C SER A 126 9.69 -2.18 4.97
N SER A 127 10.35 -1.08 4.69
CA SER A 127 11.12 -0.91 3.47
C SER A 127 12.49 -0.30 3.77
N LEU A 128 13.49 -0.82 3.11
CA LEU A 128 14.83 -0.26 3.05
C LEU A 128 15.06 0.23 1.62
N GLY A 129 15.37 1.50 1.43
CA GLY A 129 15.51 2.11 0.12
C GLY A 129 16.82 2.84 -0.07
N LEU A 130 17.23 2.94 -1.33
CA LEU A 130 18.32 3.76 -1.80
C LEU A 130 17.80 4.69 -2.88
N SER A 131 18.09 5.98 -2.77
CA SER A 131 17.60 7.03 -3.66
C SER A 131 18.75 7.84 -4.22
N ALA A 132 18.65 8.18 -5.51
CA ALA A 132 19.45 9.21 -6.15
C ALA A 132 18.54 10.39 -6.45
N ILE A 133 18.90 11.58 -6.00
CA ILE A 133 18.06 12.77 -6.01
C ILE A 133 18.84 13.92 -6.65
N TYR A 134 18.21 14.63 -7.55
CA TYR A 134 18.73 15.85 -8.17
C TYR A 134 18.02 17.07 -7.61
N ASP A 135 18.77 18.03 -7.10
CA ASP A 135 18.28 19.30 -6.54
C ASP A 135 18.42 20.42 -7.60
N PHE A 136 17.30 21.06 -7.92
CA PHE A 136 17.29 22.17 -8.85
C PHE A 136 17.72 23.45 -8.15
N LYS A 137 18.68 24.17 -8.71
CA LYS A 137 19.06 25.50 -8.26
C LYS A 137 18.11 26.53 -8.88
N LEU A 138 17.43 27.27 -8.04
CA LEU A 138 16.62 28.42 -8.47
C LEU A 138 17.44 29.70 -8.42
N ASN A 139 16.89 30.77 -9.01
CA ASN A 139 17.50 32.11 -8.98
C ASN A 139 17.62 32.62 -7.53
N ASP A 140 18.51 33.55 -7.27
CA ASP A 140 18.84 34.11 -5.95
C ASP A 140 17.63 34.58 -5.11
N LYS A 141 16.53 34.95 -5.76
CA LYS A 141 15.28 35.34 -5.06
C LYS A 141 14.59 34.18 -4.38
N PHE A 142 14.86 32.94 -4.83
CA PHE A 142 14.23 31.72 -4.35
C PHE A 142 15.25 30.67 -3.88
N ASP A 143 16.42 31.10 -3.46
CA ASP A 143 17.53 30.26 -3.02
C ASP A 143 17.19 29.32 -1.88
N LYS A 144 16.21 29.71 -1.03
CA LYS A 144 15.70 28.88 0.07
C LYS A 144 14.83 27.71 -0.38
N PHE A 145 14.27 27.79 -1.58
CA PHE A 145 13.47 26.71 -2.14
C PHE A 145 14.34 25.78 -2.98
N LYS A 146 14.36 24.51 -2.62
CA LYS A 146 15.15 23.47 -3.25
C LYS A 146 14.21 22.40 -3.84
N PRO A 147 13.61 22.64 -5.02
CA PRO A 147 12.85 21.61 -5.69
C PRO A 147 13.78 20.47 -6.08
N TYR A 148 13.26 19.23 -6.03
CA TYR A 148 14.05 18.07 -6.37
C TYR A 148 13.23 16.99 -7.06
N ILE A 149 13.92 16.15 -7.80
CA ILE A 149 13.40 14.91 -8.38
C ILE A 149 14.41 13.79 -8.17
N GLY A 150 13.92 12.56 -8.04
CA GLY A 150 14.82 11.43 -7.85
C GLY A 150 14.22 10.09 -8.23
N ALA A 151 15.10 9.11 -8.31
CA ALA A 151 14.75 7.70 -8.48
C ALA A 151 15.10 6.93 -7.21
N ARG A 152 14.33 5.90 -6.91
CA ARG A 152 14.50 5.07 -5.72
C ARG A 152 14.39 3.60 -6.07
N VAL A 153 15.29 2.80 -5.50
CA VAL A 153 15.19 1.34 -5.43
C VAL A 153 14.95 0.97 -3.97
N ALA A 154 13.97 0.12 -3.69
CA ALA A 154 13.73 -0.29 -2.32
C ALA A 154 13.40 -1.77 -2.23
N TYR A 155 13.88 -2.37 -1.16
CA TYR A 155 13.52 -3.71 -0.73
C TYR A 155 12.43 -3.61 0.34
N GLY A 156 11.28 -4.20 0.05
CA GLY A 156 10.13 -4.18 0.94
C GLY A 156 9.70 -5.57 1.36
N HIS A 157 9.25 -5.71 2.61
CA HIS A 157 8.65 -6.91 3.14
C HIS A 157 7.16 -6.68 3.36
N VAL A 158 6.33 -7.50 2.70
CA VAL A 158 4.86 -7.39 2.72
C VAL A 158 4.27 -8.68 3.24
N LYS A 159 3.33 -8.59 4.20
CA LYS A 159 2.54 -9.71 4.69
C LYS A 159 1.08 -9.51 4.32
N HIS A 160 0.48 -10.57 3.80
CA HIS A 160 -0.93 -10.63 3.46
C HIS A 160 -1.56 -11.82 4.16
N GLN A 161 -2.62 -11.58 4.93
CA GLN A 161 -3.41 -12.62 5.58
C GLN A 161 -4.87 -12.40 5.24
N VAL A 162 -5.55 -13.44 4.80
CA VAL A 162 -7.00 -13.42 4.54
C VAL A 162 -7.62 -14.59 5.29
N HIS A 163 -8.66 -14.29 6.05
CA HIS A 163 -9.54 -15.29 6.64
C HIS A 163 -10.95 -15.02 6.13
N SER A 164 -11.51 -15.96 5.39
CA SER A 164 -12.84 -15.85 4.78
C SER A 164 -13.74 -16.96 5.31
N VAL A 165 -14.95 -16.57 5.73
CA VAL A 165 -16.03 -17.48 6.12
C VAL A 165 -17.23 -17.21 5.22
N GLU A 166 -17.69 -18.24 4.52
CA GLU A 166 -18.88 -18.18 3.66
C GLU A 166 -19.97 -19.08 4.23
N SER A 167 -21.18 -18.55 4.35
CA SER A 167 -22.37 -19.34 4.69
C SER A 167 -23.45 -19.15 3.61
N LYS A 168 -24.15 -20.24 3.30
CA LYS A 168 -25.24 -20.26 2.33
C LYS A 168 -26.56 -20.63 2.99
N THR A 169 -27.59 -19.85 2.72
CA THR A 169 -28.97 -20.09 3.20
C THR A 169 -29.92 -20.09 2.02
N THR A 170 -30.71 -21.13 1.86
CA THR A 170 -31.76 -21.18 0.87
C THR A 170 -33.08 -20.71 1.49
N ILE A 171 -33.66 -19.67 0.92
CA ILE A 171 -34.92 -19.06 1.36
C ILE A 171 -35.95 -19.30 0.27
N VAL A 172 -37.04 -19.97 0.58
CA VAL A 172 -38.21 -20.06 -0.31
C VAL A 172 -39.24 -19.04 0.12
N THR A 173 -39.61 -18.18 -0.80
CA THR A 173 -40.69 -17.24 -0.62
C THR A 173 -41.92 -17.79 -1.33
N THR A 174 -42.98 -18.05 -0.58
CA THR A 174 -44.25 -18.53 -1.13
C THR A 174 -45.13 -17.35 -1.57
N ALA A 175 -45.87 -17.54 -2.68
CA ALA A 175 -46.86 -16.55 -3.09
C ALA A 175 -48.01 -16.50 -2.05
N PRO A 176 -48.60 -15.33 -1.81
CA PRO A 176 -49.72 -15.21 -0.92
C PRO A 176 -50.92 -15.98 -1.48
N THR A 177 -51.47 -16.89 -0.72
CA THR A 177 -52.72 -17.56 -1.02
C THR A 177 -53.79 -16.91 -0.15
N GLY A 178 -54.80 -16.29 -0.75
CA GLY A 178 -55.93 -15.78 0.01
C GLY A 178 -55.71 -14.55 0.87
N GLY A 179 -54.87 -13.60 0.44
CA GLY A 179 -54.72 -12.31 1.14
C GLY A 179 -53.74 -12.29 2.32
N ALA A 180 -53.01 -13.36 2.56
CA ALA A 180 -51.96 -13.40 3.56
C ALA A 180 -50.69 -12.63 3.11
N PRO A 181 -49.96 -11.96 4.02
CA PRO A 181 -48.71 -11.31 3.67
C PRO A 181 -47.66 -12.31 3.15
N LYS A 182 -46.78 -11.85 2.27
CA LYS A 182 -45.67 -12.67 1.75
C LYS A 182 -44.83 -13.17 2.91
N GLY A 183 -44.86 -14.48 3.17
CA GLY A 183 -43.99 -15.12 4.15
C GLY A 183 -42.78 -15.74 3.45
N GLY A 184 -41.59 -15.51 4.00
CA GLY A 184 -40.42 -16.24 3.59
C GLY A 184 -40.19 -17.44 4.52
N THR A 185 -40.07 -18.64 3.98
CA THR A 185 -39.74 -19.84 4.76
C THR A 185 -38.30 -20.22 4.47
N ILE A 186 -37.49 -20.38 5.50
CA ILE A 186 -36.11 -20.90 5.35
C ILE A 186 -36.22 -22.42 5.15
N LEU A 187 -35.83 -22.90 3.99
CA LEU A 187 -35.84 -24.34 3.67
C LEU A 187 -34.60 -25.05 4.20
N GLN A 188 -33.48 -24.36 4.18
CA GLN A 188 -32.19 -24.92 4.59
C GLN A 188 -31.42 -23.83 5.36
N GLY A 189 -31.12 -24.08 6.63
CA GLY A 189 -30.40 -23.17 7.51
C GLY A 189 -29.02 -22.88 7.00
N PRO A 190 -28.31 -21.90 7.59
CA PRO A 190 -26.99 -21.53 7.11
C PRO A 190 -26.05 -22.73 7.12
N THR A 191 -25.57 -23.10 5.92
CA THR A 191 -24.55 -24.14 5.76
C THR A 191 -23.22 -23.45 5.63
N PRO A 192 -22.36 -23.51 6.67
CA PRO A 192 -21.05 -22.90 6.60
C PRO A 192 -20.16 -23.74 5.65
N LYS A 193 -19.41 -23.04 4.80
CA LYS A 193 -18.30 -23.66 4.10
C LYS A 193 -17.07 -23.72 5.01
N PRO A 194 -16.13 -24.62 4.75
CA PRO A 194 -14.86 -24.62 5.45
C PRO A 194 -14.22 -23.23 5.37
N PRO A 195 -13.71 -22.68 6.49
CA PRO A 195 -13.08 -21.39 6.49
C PRO A 195 -11.82 -21.43 5.62
N TYR A 196 -11.67 -20.41 4.78
CA TYR A 196 -10.48 -20.23 3.98
C TYR A 196 -9.48 -19.35 4.73
N HIS A 197 -8.27 -19.84 4.87
CA HIS A 197 -7.17 -19.10 5.48
C HIS A 197 -5.98 -19.08 4.53
N GLU A 198 -5.54 -17.89 4.16
CA GLU A 198 -4.35 -17.68 3.36
C GLU A 198 -3.42 -16.72 4.11
N SER A 199 -2.15 -17.11 4.24
CA SER A 199 -1.11 -16.28 4.79
C SER A 199 0.09 -16.32 3.86
N ASN A 200 0.40 -15.20 3.23
CA ASN A 200 1.53 -15.04 2.34
C ASN A 200 2.44 -13.92 2.83
N SER A 201 3.74 -14.18 2.77
CA SER A 201 4.78 -13.21 3.09
C SER A 201 5.71 -13.13 1.89
N ILE A 202 5.96 -11.92 1.41
CA ILE A 202 6.81 -11.70 0.25
C ILE A 202 7.73 -10.52 0.51
N SER A 203 8.99 -10.75 0.15
CA SER A 203 9.99 -9.70 0.05
C SER A 203 10.22 -9.39 -1.43
N SER A 204 10.14 -8.12 -1.79
CA SER A 204 10.24 -7.67 -3.17
C SER A 204 11.12 -6.45 -3.30
N LEU A 205 11.86 -6.41 -4.40
CA LEU A 205 12.58 -5.23 -4.82
C LEU A 205 11.63 -4.39 -5.71
N GLY A 206 11.46 -3.13 -5.36
CA GLY A 206 10.60 -2.20 -6.09
C GLY A 206 11.37 -1.00 -6.62
N LEU A 207 10.79 -0.35 -7.63
CA LEU A 207 11.29 0.87 -8.22
C LEU A 207 10.34 2.02 -7.96
N GLY A 208 10.87 3.21 -7.69
CA GLY A 208 10.08 4.38 -7.41
C GLY A 208 10.67 5.66 -7.96
N VAL A 209 9.83 6.68 -7.95
CA VAL A 209 10.22 8.06 -8.26
C VAL A 209 9.85 8.96 -7.08
N ILE A 210 10.63 10.00 -6.89
CA ILE A 210 10.48 10.96 -5.82
C ILE A 210 10.48 12.35 -6.45
N ALA A 211 9.60 13.24 -5.97
CA ALA A 211 9.64 14.65 -6.30
C ALA A 211 9.23 15.45 -5.06
N GLY A 212 9.81 16.60 -4.86
CA GLY A 212 9.48 17.41 -3.70
C GLY A 212 10.15 18.79 -3.70
N VAL A 213 9.99 19.46 -2.57
CA VAL A 213 10.58 20.76 -2.32
C VAL A 213 11.12 20.81 -0.90
N GLY A 214 12.39 21.16 -0.76
CA GLY A 214 12.99 21.55 0.49
C GLY A 214 12.89 23.07 0.68
N PHE A 215 12.67 23.53 1.91
CA PHE A 215 12.73 24.93 2.30
C PHE A 215 13.78 25.09 3.41
N ASP A 216 14.85 25.83 3.12
CA ASP A 216 15.93 26.06 4.07
C ASP A 216 15.49 27.07 5.14
N ILE A 217 15.22 26.57 6.35
CA ILE A 217 14.89 27.38 7.53
C ILE A 217 16.17 28.02 8.07
N THR A 218 17.23 27.22 8.15
CA THR A 218 18.59 27.66 8.52
C THR A 218 19.59 27.00 7.57
N PRO A 219 20.86 27.43 7.58
CA PRO A 219 21.89 26.79 6.76
C PRO A 219 22.07 25.28 7.00
N LYS A 220 21.63 24.79 8.17
CA LYS A 220 21.73 23.39 8.55
C LYS A 220 20.39 22.64 8.59
N LEU A 221 19.25 23.36 8.59
CA LEU A 221 17.93 22.79 8.77
C LEU A 221 17.02 23.13 7.59
N THR A 222 16.54 22.11 6.90
CA THR A 222 15.62 22.21 5.78
C THR A 222 14.29 21.53 6.14
N LEU A 223 13.18 22.22 5.97
CA LEU A 223 11.85 21.61 5.95
C LEU A 223 11.65 20.95 4.59
N ASP A 224 11.26 19.69 4.56
CA ASP A 224 11.15 18.90 3.35
C ASP A 224 9.71 18.41 3.17
N THR A 225 9.14 18.63 2.00
CA THR A 225 7.86 18.05 1.61
C THR A 225 8.02 17.34 0.28
N GLY A 226 7.51 16.13 0.19
CA GLY A 226 7.74 15.32 -0.99
C GLY A 226 6.60 14.37 -1.31
N TYR A 227 6.55 14.01 -2.57
CA TYR A 227 5.71 12.96 -3.11
C TYR A 227 6.59 11.82 -3.59
N ARG A 228 6.18 10.60 -3.27
CA ARG A 228 6.86 9.37 -3.67
C ARG A 228 5.87 8.40 -4.29
N TYR A 229 6.17 7.95 -5.48
CA TYR A 229 5.50 6.81 -6.09
C TYR A 229 6.42 5.61 -6.07
N HIS A 230 5.92 4.46 -5.65
CA HIS A 230 6.70 3.24 -5.63
C HIS A 230 5.89 2.06 -6.20
N ASN A 231 6.50 1.32 -7.10
CA ASN A 231 5.97 0.09 -7.69
C ASN A 231 6.78 -1.08 -7.16
N TRP A 232 6.15 -1.88 -6.31
CA TRP A 232 6.76 -3.05 -5.67
C TRP A 232 6.78 -4.31 -6.53
N GLY A 233 6.30 -4.19 -7.78
CA GLY A 233 6.25 -5.32 -8.70
C GLY A 233 4.99 -6.17 -8.57
N ARG A 234 5.10 -7.40 -9.03
CA ARG A 234 4.00 -8.37 -9.06
C ARG A 234 4.31 -9.53 -8.14
N LEU A 235 3.40 -9.80 -7.24
CA LEU A 235 3.43 -10.88 -6.27
C LEU A 235 2.41 -11.92 -6.69
N LYS A 236 2.83 -13.01 -7.39
CA LYS A 236 1.90 -13.94 -8.01
C LYS A 236 0.86 -13.17 -8.88
N ASN A 237 -0.40 -13.12 -8.46
CA ASN A 237 -1.49 -12.42 -9.14
C ASN A 237 -1.81 -11.04 -8.54
N THR A 238 -0.91 -10.47 -7.73
CA THR A 238 -1.15 -9.22 -7.02
C THR A 238 -0.13 -8.17 -7.41
N ARG A 239 -0.59 -6.99 -7.82
CA ARG A 239 0.24 -5.80 -8.06
C ARG A 239 0.12 -4.87 -6.88
N PHE A 240 1.25 -4.41 -6.40
CA PHE A 240 1.33 -3.50 -5.29
C PHE A 240 1.99 -2.19 -5.67
N LYS A 241 1.32 -1.08 -5.40
CA LYS A 241 1.79 0.28 -5.67
C LYS A 241 1.48 1.17 -4.48
N THR A 242 2.42 2.05 -4.14
CA THR A 242 2.25 3.04 -3.08
C THR A 242 2.41 4.45 -3.62
N HIS A 243 1.57 5.34 -3.14
CA HIS A 243 1.65 6.78 -3.32
C HIS A 243 1.80 7.40 -1.95
N GLU A 244 2.85 8.14 -1.73
CA GLU A 244 3.15 8.71 -0.41
C GLU A 244 3.35 10.22 -0.54
N VAL A 245 2.77 10.95 0.40
CA VAL A 245 3.09 12.36 0.63
C VAL A 245 3.78 12.44 1.99
N SER A 246 4.90 13.11 2.07
CA SER A 246 5.67 13.24 3.30
C SER A 246 5.97 14.68 3.66
N LEU A 247 6.05 14.91 4.97
CA LEU A 247 6.55 16.13 5.56
C LEU A 247 7.62 15.75 6.56
N GLY A 248 8.76 16.41 6.51
CA GLY A 248 9.89 16.08 7.38
C GLY A 248 10.89 17.19 7.53
N MET A 249 11.91 16.90 8.30
CA MET A 249 13.04 17.80 8.53
C MET A 249 14.34 17.09 8.18
N ARG A 250 15.18 17.79 7.45
CA ARG A 250 16.53 17.38 7.09
C ARG A 250 17.55 18.26 7.80
N TYR A 251 18.43 17.62 8.54
CA TYR A 251 19.51 18.29 9.25
C TYR A 251 20.85 17.93 8.61
N ARG A 252 21.64 18.96 8.29
CA ARG A 252 22.99 18.85 7.75
C ARG A 252 24.00 19.19 8.86
N PHE A 253 25.02 18.38 8.99
CA PHE A 253 26.03 18.50 10.06
C PHE A 253 27.02 19.67 9.85
#